data_2069aa07943433db3925d46cb7da22bc
#
_entry.id   2069aa07943433db3925d46cb7da22bc
#
_cell.length_a   1.000
_cell.length_b   1.000
_cell.length_c   1.000
_cell.angle_alpha   90.00
_cell.angle_beta   90.00
_cell.angle_gamma   90.00
#
_symmetry.space_group_name_H-M   'P 1'
#
loop_
_entity.id
_entity.type
_entity.pdbx_description
1 polymer ?
#
loop_
_entity_poly.entity_id
_entity_poly.type
_entity_poly.pdbx_seq_one_letter_code
_entity_poly.pdbx_strand_id
1 'polypeptide(L)'
;MKANLKSVQKAVFETINNFPFKNYMERGIGSSSTYVAGANESISLAVLKHLKTGSSILDFGCGPCDKTAILQALGFKCSGFDDLQDDWHLIPGNKEKIKEFSSKMGINLCLAEDGALPFKKESFDMVMSNDVLEHLHDSPRELVNDLTELIKTNGLLLITVPNAGNIRKRFQLLVGGTNMPNYKEFYWHHGAWRGHIREYVRSDLIQLAGFLELEIIELHGCDHMLGVLPKFLRTPYLIVTKLLPNWKDSWILVARKPPGWKPKRIDPLKI
;
A
#
# COMPACT_ATOMS: atom_id res chain seq x y z
N MET A 1 -10.30 -19.46 7.13
CA MET A 1 -9.54 -18.40 6.43
C MET A 1 -8.96 -17.37 7.41
N LYS A 2 -9.74 -16.60 8.15
CA LYS A 2 -9.21 -15.56 9.10
C LYS A 2 -8.29 -16.12 10.21
N ALA A 3 -8.56 -17.30 10.74
CA ALA A 3 -7.72 -17.91 11.78
C ALA A 3 -6.32 -18.29 11.24
N ASN A 4 -6.26 -18.81 10.02
CA ASN A 4 -5.01 -19.11 9.33
C ASN A 4 -4.22 -17.82 9.03
N LEU A 5 -4.89 -16.75 8.57
CA LEU A 5 -4.24 -15.47 8.30
C LEU A 5 -3.56 -14.91 9.54
N LYS A 6 -4.24 -14.90 10.70
CA LYS A 6 -3.64 -14.40 11.96
C LYS A 6 -2.41 -15.21 12.40
N SER A 7 -2.45 -16.54 12.23
CA SER A 7 -1.31 -17.41 12.54
C SER A 7 -0.13 -17.11 11.62
N VAL A 8 -0.38 -16.95 10.30
CA VAL A 8 0.65 -16.61 9.32
C VAL A 8 1.23 -15.21 9.60
N GLN A 9 0.39 -14.22 9.84
CA GLN A 9 0.85 -12.88 10.22
C GLN A 9 1.77 -12.93 11.43
N LYS A 10 1.35 -13.62 12.50
CA LYS A 10 2.15 -13.76 13.72
C LYS A 10 3.53 -14.36 13.42
N ALA A 11 3.59 -15.46 12.67
CA ALA A 11 4.85 -16.11 12.31
C ALA A 11 5.78 -15.22 11.47
N VAL A 12 5.22 -14.46 10.51
CA VAL A 12 5.99 -13.50 9.71
C VAL A 12 6.55 -12.38 10.60
N PHE A 13 5.76 -11.86 11.55
CA PHE A 13 6.24 -10.84 12.49
C PHE A 13 7.28 -11.32 13.48
N GLU A 14 7.15 -12.53 13.97
CA GLU A 14 8.20 -13.17 14.77
C GLU A 14 9.51 -13.28 13.98
N THR A 15 9.41 -13.52 12.67
CA THR A 15 10.57 -13.53 11.78
C THR A 15 11.15 -12.13 11.59
N ILE A 16 10.32 -11.12 11.33
CA ILE A 16 10.74 -9.72 11.16
C ILE A 16 11.45 -9.19 12.43
N ASN A 17 11.03 -9.59 13.62
CA ASN A 17 11.67 -9.17 14.87
C ASN A 17 13.14 -9.58 14.99
N ASN A 18 13.57 -10.61 14.25
CA ASN A 18 14.98 -10.99 14.13
C ASN A 18 15.77 -10.09 13.16
N PHE A 19 15.06 -9.23 12.39
CA PHE A 19 15.61 -8.24 11.47
C PHE A 19 15.20 -6.87 11.99
N PRO A 20 15.97 -6.23 12.88
CA PRO A 20 15.55 -4.98 13.51
C PRO A 20 15.49 -3.84 12.49
N PHE A 21 14.34 -3.66 11.88
CA PHE A 21 13.94 -2.45 11.17
C PHE A 21 13.53 -1.39 12.19
N LYS A 22 14.45 -1.01 13.07
CA LYS A 22 14.18 -0.21 14.27
C LYS A 22 13.26 0.99 14.01
N ASN A 23 13.54 1.77 12.98
CA ASN A 23 12.77 2.99 12.73
C ASN A 23 11.41 2.75 12.08
N TYR A 24 11.25 1.70 11.27
CA TYR A 24 9.94 1.32 10.74
C TYR A 24 9.00 0.86 11.86
N MET A 25 9.54 0.07 12.79
CA MET A 25 8.79 -0.44 13.95
C MET A 25 8.57 0.65 15.02
N GLU A 26 9.50 1.59 15.20
CA GLU A 26 9.39 2.70 16.15
C GLU A 26 8.41 3.78 15.67
N ARG A 27 8.32 4.07 14.38
CA ARG A 27 7.27 4.93 13.80
C ARG A 27 5.88 4.29 13.89
N GLY A 28 5.80 2.99 13.92
CA GLY A 28 4.58 2.22 14.11
C GLY A 28 4.05 2.20 15.55
N ILE A 29 4.32 3.24 16.32
CA ILE A 29 3.70 3.55 17.62
C ILE A 29 3.35 2.32 18.48
N GLY A 30 4.28 1.92 19.29
CA GLY A 30 4.00 1.34 20.63
C GLY A 30 3.31 0.00 20.71
N SER A 31 3.37 -0.80 19.76
CA SER A 31 3.42 -2.27 19.71
C SER A 31 3.21 -2.71 18.28
N SER A 32 4.24 -3.25 17.73
CA SER A 32 4.32 -3.81 16.39
C SER A 32 3.11 -4.66 15.97
N SER A 33 2.49 -5.33 16.91
CA SER A 33 1.38 -6.26 16.64
C SER A 33 0.06 -5.59 16.23
N THR A 34 -0.17 -4.33 16.56
CA THR A 34 -1.47 -3.68 16.34
C THR A 34 -1.52 -2.85 15.04
N TYR A 35 -0.44 -2.17 14.72
CA TYR A 35 -0.31 -1.42 13.46
C TYR A 35 -0.32 -2.35 12.26
N VAL A 36 0.44 -3.38 12.37
CA VAL A 36 0.59 -4.36 11.33
C VAL A 36 -0.68 -5.15 11.07
N ALA A 37 -1.48 -5.46 12.09
CA ALA A 37 -2.73 -6.20 11.91
C ALA A 37 -3.73 -5.45 11.02
N GLY A 38 -3.84 -4.11 11.13
CA GLY A 38 -4.84 -3.32 10.40
C GLY A 38 -4.66 -3.35 8.88
N ALA A 39 -3.55 -2.81 8.39
CA ALA A 39 -3.26 -2.75 6.95
C ALA A 39 -3.07 -4.14 6.35
N ASN A 40 -2.23 -4.97 6.96
CA ASN A 40 -1.91 -6.29 6.45
C ASN A 40 -3.11 -7.23 6.45
N GLU A 41 -4.01 -7.16 7.45
CA GLU A 41 -5.24 -7.95 7.46
C GLU A 41 -6.15 -7.55 6.30
N SER A 42 -6.38 -6.25 6.10
CA SER A 42 -7.27 -5.74 5.06
C SER A 42 -6.77 -6.10 3.66
N ILE A 43 -5.48 -5.88 3.38
CA ILE A 43 -4.85 -6.20 2.10
C ILE A 43 -4.88 -7.71 1.85
N SER A 44 -4.45 -8.51 2.84
CA SER A 44 -4.45 -9.98 2.71
C SER A 44 -5.84 -10.54 2.48
N LEU A 45 -6.88 -10.00 3.15
CA LEU A 45 -8.26 -10.43 2.93
C LEU A 45 -8.76 -10.06 1.52
N ALA A 46 -8.41 -8.89 1.00
CA ALA A 46 -8.74 -8.50 -0.37
C ALA A 46 -8.08 -9.45 -1.38
N VAL A 47 -6.79 -9.77 -1.20
CA VAL A 47 -6.07 -10.73 -2.06
C VAL A 47 -6.72 -12.12 -1.99
N LEU A 48 -6.95 -12.67 -0.80
CA LEU A 48 -7.56 -13.99 -0.59
C LEU A 48 -8.99 -14.10 -1.13
N LYS A 49 -9.71 -12.99 -1.24
CA LYS A 49 -11.07 -12.93 -1.80
C LYS A 49 -11.06 -13.07 -3.31
N HIS A 50 -10.04 -12.54 -3.97
CA HIS A 50 -10.03 -12.39 -5.44
C HIS A 50 -9.04 -13.29 -6.15
N LEU A 51 -8.03 -13.83 -5.47
CA LEU A 51 -7.02 -14.70 -6.07
C LEU A 51 -7.01 -16.10 -5.46
N LYS A 52 -6.62 -17.06 -6.30
CA LYS A 52 -6.33 -18.43 -5.86
C LYS A 52 -4.88 -18.53 -5.38
N THR A 53 -4.63 -19.38 -4.39
CA THR A 53 -3.28 -19.76 -3.97
C THR A 53 -2.45 -20.20 -5.18
N GLY A 54 -1.17 -19.80 -5.21
CA GLY A 54 -0.27 -20.04 -6.37
C GLY A 54 -0.29 -18.94 -7.43
N SER A 55 -1.23 -17.97 -7.36
CA SER A 55 -1.22 -16.80 -8.25
C SER A 55 0.03 -15.96 -8.06
N SER A 56 0.46 -15.28 -9.14
CA SER A 56 1.62 -14.39 -9.16
C SER A 56 1.21 -12.97 -8.76
N ILE A 57 1.94 -12.38 -7.80
CA ILE A 57 1.68 -11.05 -7.26
C ILE A 57 2.96 -10.22 -7.32
N LEU A 58 2.86 -8.99 -7.81
CA LEU A 58 3.88 -7.96 -7.64
C LEU A 58 3.41 -6.97 -6.57
N ASP A 59 4.26 -6.70 -5.58
CA ASP A 59 4.10 -5.63 -4.60
C ASP A 59 5.06 -4.49 -4.98
N PHE A 60 4.51 -3.43 -5.57
CA PHE A 60 5.24 -2.23 -6.00
C PHE A 60 5.28 -1.23 -4.85
N GLY A 61 6.47 -0.77 -4.47
CA GLY A 61 6.69 -0.02 -3.24
C GLY A 61 6.58 -0.92 -2.01
N CYS A 62 7.22 -2.10 -2.07
CA CYS A 62 7.06 -3.14 -1.05
C CYS A 62 7.72 -2.81 0.29
N GLY A 63 8.56 -1.74 0.35
CA GLY A 63 9.27 -1.35 1.56
C GLY A 63 10.06 -2.52 2.18
N PRO A 64 9.77 -2.88 3.45
CA PRO A 64 10.46 -3.98 4.12
C PRO A 64 9.97 -5.37 3.71
N CYS A 65 9.08 -5.49 2.72
CA CYS A 65 8.44 -6.73 2.28
C CYS A 65 7.56 -7.41 3.34
N ASP A 66 7.05 -6.73 4.34
CA ASP A 66 6.22 -7.32 5.38
C ASP A 66 4.87 -7.82 4.85
N LYS A 67 4.17 -7.01 4.05
CA LYS A 67 2.92 -7.38 3.38
C LYS A 67 3.15 -8.51 2.36
N THR A 68 4.21 -8.36 1.58
CA THR A 68 4.66 -9.35 0.58
C THR A 68 4.94 -10.71 1.23
N ALA A 69 5.63 -10.72 2.38
CA ALA A 69 5.98 -11.94 3.13
C ALA A 69 4.74 -12.68 3.66
N ILE A 70 3.73 -11.95 4.12
CA ILE A 70 2.46 -12.56 4.54
C ILE A 70 1.78 -13.27 3.37
N LEU A 71 1.73 -12.62 2.21
CA LEU A 71 1.13 -13.21 1.00
C LEU A 71 1.94 -14.42 0.50
N GLN A 72 3.27 -14.32 0.51
CA GLN A 72 4.15 -15.44 0.18
C GLN A 72 3.91 -16.63 1.13
N ALA A 73 3.82 -16.39 2.44
CA ALA A 73 3.53 -17.44 3.43
C ALA A 73 2.10 -17.99 3.34
N LEU A 74 1.16 -17.27 2.73
CA LEU A 74 -0.18 -17.75 2.38
C LEU A 74 -0.20 -18.58 1.09
N GLY A 75 0.96 -18.77 0.43
CA GLY A 75 1.13 -19.64 -0.74
C GLY A 75 0.97 -18.93 -2.08
N PHE A 76 1.04 -17.61 -2.14
CA PHE A 76 1.15 -16.86 -3.40
C PHE A 76 2.61 -16.82 -3.87
N LYS A 77 2.82 -16.53 -5.17
CA LYS A 77 4.16 -16.33 -5.75
C LYS A 77 4.44 -14.83 -5.81
N CYS A 78 5.17 -14.30 -4.82
CA CYS A 78 5.34 -12.87 -4.66
C CYS A 78 6.68 -12.37 -5.17
N SER A 79 6.63 -11.23 -5.89
CA SER A 79 7.77 -10.39 -6.17
C SER A 79 7.58 -9.04 -5.48
N GLY A 80 8.65 -8.46 -4.96
CA GLY A 80 8.68 -7.10 -4.44
C GLY A 80 9.51 -6.19 -5.34
N PHE A 81 9.13 -4.93 -5.44
CA PHE A 81 9.90 -3.89 -6.11
C PHE A 81 9.92 -2.62 -5.27
N ASP A 82 11.10 -2.05 -5.04
CA ASP A 82 11.26 -0.82 -4.26
C ASP A 82 12.56 -0.11 -4.62
N ASP A 83 12.66 1.21 -4.35
CA ASP A 83 13.90 1.97 -4.47
C ASP A 83 14.75 1.95 -3.19
N LEU A 84 14.15 1.61 -2.07
CA LEU A 84 14.72 1.62 -0.73
C LEU A 84 15.46 2.93 -0.41
N GLN A 85 14.85 4.07 -0.73
CA GLN A 85 15.44 5.39 -0.57
C GLN A 85 14.82 6.24 0.55
N ASP A 86 13.86 5.73 1.31
CA ASP A 86 13.35 6.44 2.49
C ASP A 86 14.43 6.52 3.57
N ASP A 87 14.38 7.55 4.42
CA ASP A 87 15.39 7.83 5.46
C ASP A 87 15.72 6.60 6.31
N TRP A 88 14.72 5.79 6.64
CA TRP A 88 14.93 4.59 7.44
C TRP A 88 15.58 3.43 6.65
N HIS A 89 15.42 3.38 5.31
CA HIS A 89 16.12 2.45 4.45
C HIS A 89 17.63 2.79 4.37
N LEU A 90 17.94 4.09 4.45
CA LEU A 90 19.31 4.60 4.33
C LEU A 90 20.12 4.43 5.61
N ILE A 91 19.52 4.01 6.71
CA ILE A 91 20.26 3.66 7.93
C ILE A 91 21.20 2.48 7.61
N PRO A 92 22.50 2.59 7.98
CA PRO A 92 23.48 1.55 7.68
C PRO A 92 23.00 0.15 8.09
N GLY A 93 23.08 -0.79 7.16
CA GLY A 93 22.69 -2.18 7.35
C GLY A 93 21.19 -2.49 7.15
N ASN A 94 20.32 -1.49 6.95
CA ASN A 94 18.88 -1.78 6.79
C ASN A 94 18.57 -2.39 5.42
N LYS A 95 19.20 -1.91 4.34
CA LYS A 95 19.00 -2.47 2.99
C LYS A 95 19.43 -3.94 2.92
N GLU A 96 20.55 -4.27 3.53
CA GLU A 96 21.07 -5.64 3.60
C GLU A 96 20.11 -6.55 4.35
N LYS A 97 19.57 -6.07 5.47
CA LYS A 97 18.57 -6.81 6.26
C LYS A 97 17.26 -7.02 5.54
N ILE A 98 16.80 -6.04 4.75
CA ILE A 98 15.60 -6.19 3.90
C ILE A 98 15.86 -7.27 2.84
N LYS A 99 17.01 -7.25 2.18
CA LYS A 99 17.41 -8.29 1.21
C LYS A 99 17.51 -9.67 1.86
N GLU A 100 18.10 -9.76 3.04
CA GLU A 100 18.21 -11.01 3.80
C GLU A 100 16.81 -11.53 4.18
N PHE A 101 15.95 -10.66 4.73
CA PHE A 101 14.57 -11.01 5.07
C PHE A 101 13.77 -11.48 3.87
N SER A 102 13.80 -10.72 2.76
CA SER A 102 13.08 -11.10 1.53
C SER A 102 13.55 -12.45 0.99
N SER A 103 14.85 -12.69 0.97
CA SER A 103 15.44 -13.98 0.58
C SER A 103 14.98 -15.11 1.50
N LYS A 104 15.01 -14.90 2.82
CA LYS A 104 14.55 -15.89 3.81
C LYS A 104 13.07 -16.23 3.63
N MET A 105 12.25 -15.25 3.24
CA MET A 105 10.83 -15.44 2.99
C MET A 105 10.54 -15.98 1.57
N GLY A 106 11.55 -16.19 0.72
CA GLY A 106 11.39 -16.66 -0.65
C GLY A 106 10.78 -15.64 -1.60
N ILE A 107 10.92 -14.35 -1.30
CA ILE A 107 10.42 -13.24 -2.12
C ILE A 107 11.47 -12.88 -3.15
N ASN A 108 11.07 -12.72 -4.42
CA ASN A 108 11.92 -12.16 -5.46
C ASN A 108 11.89 -10.62 -5.33
N LEU A 109 12.84 -10.06 -4.57
CA LEU A 109 12.98 -8.61 -4.40
C LEU A 109 13.86 -8.03 -5.52
N CYS A 110 13.27 -7.13 -6.32
CA CYS A 110 13.97 -6.33 -7.33
C CYS A 110 14.09 -4.90 -6.82
N LEU A 111 15.29 -4.32 -6.95
CA LEU A 111 15.52 -2.91 -6.61
C LEU A 111 15.47 -2.04 -7.86
N ALA A 112 14.97 -0.81 -7.72
CA ALA A 112 15.00 0.19 -8.78
C ALA A 112 16.46 0.66 -8.99
N GLU A 113 17.09 0.21 -10.06
CA GLU A 113 18.46 0.63 -10.40
C GLU A 113 18.46 1.71 -11.49
N ASP A 114 17.59 1.62 -12.51
CA ASP A 114 17.57 2.53 -13.67
C ASP A 114 16.15 3.08 -13.99
N GLY A 115 15.24 3.11 -13.04
CA GLY A 115 13.89 3.64 -13.23
C GLY A 115 12.95 2.77 -14.08
N ALA A 116 13.42 1.69 -14.69
CA ALA A 116 12.62 0.75 -15.44
C ALA A 116 12.16 -0.43 -14.58
N LEU A 117 10.92 -0.89 -14.78
CA LEU A 117 10.40 -2.07 -14.13
C LEU A 117 10.98 -3.33 -14.81
N PRO A 118 11.75 -4.18 -14.09
CA PRO A 118 12.45 -5.33 -14.68
C PRO A 118 11.52 -6.54 -14.92
N PHE A 119 10.26 -6.29 -15.23
CA PHE A 119 9.23 -7.32 -15.38
C PHE A 119 8.64 -7.33 -16.79
N LYS A 120 8.29 -8.53 -17.25
CA LYS A 120 7.57 -8.68 -18.52
C LYS A 120 6.13 -8.22 -18.38
N LYS A 121 5.60 -7.61 -19.44
CA LYS A 121 4.17 -7.29 -19.55
C LYS A 121 3.35 -8.57 -19.37
N GLU A 122 2.16 -8.42 -18.80
CA GLU A 122 1.20 -9.52 -18.59
C GLU A 122 1.76 -10.73 -17.83
N SER A 123 2.61 -10.51 -16.82
CA SER A 123 3.25 -11.58 -16.04
C SER A 123 2.60 -11.83 -14.68
N PHE A 124 1.80 -10.89 -14.15
CA PHE A 124 1.22 -10.99 -12.82
C PHE A 124 -0.31 -11.15 -12.86
N ASP A 125 -0.83 -12.00 -11.98
CA ASP A 125 -2.27 -12.12 -11.76
C ASP A 125 -2.81 -10.92 -10.96
N MET A 126 -1.96 -10.31 -10.12
CA MET A 126 -2.23 -9.06 -9.42
C MET A 126 -0.95 -8.22 -9.32
N VAL A 127 -1.10 -6.91 -9.49
CA VAL A 127 -0.11 -5.92 -9.08
C VAL A 127 -0.71 -5.10 -7.94
N MET A 128 0.02 -4.98 -6.85
CA MET A 128 -0.34 -4.16 -5.70
C MET A 128 0.54 -2.91 -5.65
N SER A 129 -0.05 -1.79 -5.24
CA SER A 129 0.66 -0.55 -4.90
C SER A 129 0.05 -0.03 -3.60
N ASN A 130 0.75 -0.27 -2.49
CA ASN A 130 0.24 -0.03 -1.16
C ASN A 130 0.92 1.17 -0.53
N ASP A 131 0.15 2.26 -0.33
CA ASP A 131 0.62 3.50 0.29
C ASP A 131 1.84 4.08 -0.47
N VAL A 132 1.73 4.19 -1.82
CA VAL A 132 2.76 4.70 -2.73
C VAL A 132 2.30 5.96 -3.46
N LEU A 133 1.06 5.97 -3.97
CA LEU A 133 0.59 7.05 -4.85
C LEU A 133 0.59 8.41 -4.18
N GLU A 134 0.42 8.47 -2.87
CA GLU A 134 0.47 9.71 -2.07
C GLU A 134 1.86 10.33 -1.98
N HIS A 135 2.91 9.58 -2.28
CA HIS A 135 4.30 10.03 -2.25
C HIS A 135 4.81 10.54 -3.61
N LEU A 136 4.04 10.33 -4.69
CA LEU A 136 4.46 10.72 -6.04
C LEU A 136 4.49 12.25 -6.20
N HIS A 137 5.63 12.78 -6.65
CA HIS A 137 5.79 14.19 -7.02
C HIS A 137 5.14 14.50 -8.35
N ASP A 138 5.20 13.55 -9.29
CA ASP A 138 4.64 13.67 -10.62
C ASP A 138 3.23 13.07 -10.70
N SER A 139 2.59 13.28 -11.85
CA SER A 139 1.31 12.63 -12.14
C SER A 139 1.43 11.12 -12.03
N PRO A 140 0.51 10.43 -11.35
CA PRO A 140 0.53 8.96 -11.25
C PRO A 140 0.28 8.26 -12.58
N ARG A 141 -0.09 9.00 -13.64
CA ARG A 141 -0.53 8.47 -14.94
C ARG A 141 0.45 7.45 -15.52
N GLU A 142 1.72 7.82 -15.64
CA GLU A 142 2.72 6.95 -16.26
C GLU A 142 2.90 5.68 -15.41
N LEU A 143 3.12 5.84 -14.11
CA LEU A 143 3.31 4.72 -13.20
C LEU A 143 2.13 3.74 -13.22
N VAL A 144 0.88 4.23 -13.08
CA VAL A 144 -0.27 3.31 -13.01
C VAL A 144 -0.56 2.62 -14.35
N ASN A 145 -0.20 3.24 -15.48
CA ASN A 145 -0.21 2.57 -16.78
C ASN A 145 0.85 1.48 -16.86
N ASP A 146 2.09 1.77 -16.44
CA ASP A 146 3.18 0.78 -16.41
C ASP A 146 2.81 -0.43 -15.52
N LEU A 147 2.30 -0.17 -14.32
CA LEU A 147 1.82 -1.24 -13.43
C LEU A 147 0.69 -2.07 -14.07
N THR A 148 -0.24 -1.40 -14.76
CA THR A 148 -1.35 -2.09 -15.44
C THR A 148 -0.88 -2.92 -16.64
N GLU A 149 0.18 -2.49 -17.34
CA GLU A 149 0.80 -3.31 -18.41
C GLU A 149 1.37 -4.63 -17.90
N LEU A 150 1.86 -4.67 -16.64
CA LEU A 150 2.39 -5.89 -16.02
C LEU A 150 1.31 -6.91 -15.67
N ILE A 151 0.06 -6.46 -15.55
CA ILE A 151 -1.08 -7.30 -15.17
C ILE A 151 -1.54 -8.11 -16.39
N LYS A 152 -1.77 -9.41 -16.20
CA LYS A 152 -2.38 -10.29 -17.20
C LYS A 152 -3.78 -9.83 -17.58
N THR A 153 -4.26 -10.19 -18.74
CA THR A 153 -5.67 -10.02 -19.11
C THR A 153 -6.59 -10.62 -18.03
N ASN A 154 -7.61 -9.89 -17.60
CA ASN A 154 -8.50 -10.21 -16.47
C ASN A 154 -7.81 -10.25 -15.09
N GLY A 155 -6.52 -9.94 -14.99
CA GLY A 155 -5.83 -9.77 -13.71
C GLY A 155 -6.22 -8.47 -13.01
N LEU A 156 -5.68 -8.23 -11.83
CA LEU A 156 -6.16 -7.22 -10.90
C LEU A 156 -5.08 -6.20 -10.54
N LEU A 157 -5.49 -4.95 -10.43
CA LEU A 157 -4.74 -3.87 -9.78
C LEU A 157 -5.33 -3.66 -8.38
N LEU A 158 -4.51 -3.73 -7.33
CA LEU A 158 -4.88 -3.38 -5.97
C LEU A 158 -4.11 -2.14 -5.55
N ILE A 159 -4.83 -1.10 -5.13
CA ILE A 159 -4.24 0.14 -4.63
C ILE A 159 -4.77 0.40 -3.22
N THR A 160 -3.86 0.72 -2.29
CA THR A 160 -4.23 1.34 -1.02
C THR A 160 -3.63 2.73 -0.93
N VAL A 161 -4.40 3.66 -0.36
CA VAL A 161 -3.97 5.05 -0.14
C VAL A 161 -4.63 5.61 1.12
N PRO A 162 -3.99 6.55 1.83
CA PRO A 162 -4.62 7.29 2.91
C PRO A 162 -5.84 8.09 2.42
N ASN A 163 -6.88 8.13 3.25
CA ASN A 163 -8.08 8.90 2.96
C ASN A 163 -7.90 10.36 3.43
N ALA A 164 -7.83 11.29 2.47
CA ALA A 164 -7.78 12.73 2.75
C ALA A 164 -8.99 13.23 3.57
N GLY A 165 -10.12 12.55 3.45
CA GLY A 165 -11.38 12.89 4.12
C GLY A 165 -11.70 12.05 5.36
N ASN A 166 -10.71 11.42 6.01
CA ASN A 166 -10.96 10.61 7.21
C ASN A 166 -11.41 11.46 8.42
N ILE A 167 -12.04 10.81 9.41
CA ILE A 167 -12.63 11.50 10.57
C ILE A 167 -11.63 12.36 11.33
N ARG A 168 -10.38 11.90 11.50
CA ARG A 168 -9.34 12.63 12.25
C ARG A 168 -8.98 13.94 11.55
N LYS A 169 -8.78 13.89 10.23
CA LYS A 169 -8.44 15.05 9.41
C LYS A 169 -9.57 16.05 9.33
N ARG A 170 -10.82 15.56 9.20
CA ARG A 170 -12.00 16.41 9.26
C ARG A 170 -12.08 17.17 10.57
N PHE A 171 -11.83 16.50 11.69
CA PHE A 171 -11.80 17.13 12.99
C PHE A 171 -10.65 18.14 13.13
N GLN A 172 -9.46 17.79 12.64
CA GLN A 172 -8.32 18.73 12.62
C GLN A 172 -8.63 20.01 11.85
N LEU A 173 -9.22 19.90 10.65
CA LEU A 173 -9.64 21.06 9.86
C LEU A 173 -10.73 21.90 10.58
N LEU A 174 -11.68 21.22 11.23
CA LEU A 174 -12.77 21.90 11.95
C LEU A 174 -12.25 22.77 13.11
N VAL A 175 -11.18 22.35 13.77
CA VAL A 175 -10.55 23.10 14.88
C VAL A 175 -9.41 24.03 14.44
N GLY A 176 -9.30 24.32 13.14
CA GLY A 176 -8.31 25.23 12.58
C GLY A 176 -6.93 24.62 12.34
N GLY A 177 -6.81 23.30 12.42
CA GLY A 177 -5.58 22.57 12.05
C GLY A 177 -5.45 22.34 10.54
N THR A 178 -4.53 21.48 10.15
CA THR A 178 -4.28 21.12 8.75
C THR A 178 -4.32 19.61 8.56
N ASN A 179 -4.71 19.16 7.37
CA ASN A 179 -4.57 17.75 6.92
C ASN A 179 -3.25 17.49 6.20
N MET A 180 -2.42 18.51 6.05
CA MET A 180 -1.09 18.38 5.44
C MET A 180 -0.09 17.76 6.42
N PRO A 181 1.05 17.22 5.93
CA PRO A 181 2.15 16.77 6.77
C PRO A 181 2.59 17.83 7.80
N ASN A 182 3.21 17.37 8.87
CA ASN A 182 3.73 18.26 9.91
C ASN A 182 4.73 19.26 9.31
N TYR A 183 4.43 20.58 9.45
CA TYR A 183 5.27 21.63 8.86
C TYR A 183 6.70 21.60 9.38
N LYS A 184 6.94 21.27 10.66
CA LYS A 184 8.29 21.16 11.21
C LYS A 184 9.09 20.06 10.54
N GLU A 185 8.48 18.88 10.27
CA GLU A 185 9.14 17.78 9.59
C GLU A 185 9.44 18.16 8.14
N PHE A 186 8.48 18.77 7.45
CA PHE A 186 8.66 19.25 6.07
C PHE A 186 9.76 20.34 5.98
N TYR A 187 9.75 21.32 6.90
CA TYR A 187 10.70 22.44 6.90
C TYR A 187 12.15 21.99 7.12
N TRP A 188 12.38 21.00 7.99
CA TRP A 188 13.70 20.51 8.32
C TRP A 188 14.15 19.31 7.48
N HIS A 189 13.34 18.89 6.50
CA HIS A 189 13.70 17.78 5.61
C HIS A 189 14.84 18.20 4.67
N HIS A 190 15.80 17.30 4.43
CA HIS A 190 16.88 17.51 3.49
C HIS A 190 16.56 16.78 2.17
N GLY A 191 16.72 17.50 1.04
CA GLY A 191 16.45 16.97 -0.29
C GLY A 191 14.97 17.00 -0.69
N ALA A 192 14.57 16.14 -1.63
CA ALA A 192 13.19 16.04 -2.07
C ALA A 192 12.31 15.44 -0.96
N TRP A 193 11.15 16.06 -0.72
CA TRP A 193 10.20 15.58 0.27
C TRP A 193 9.68 14.19 -0.10
N ARG A 194 9.82 13.22 0.79
CA ARG A 194 9.35 11.84 0.58
C ARG A 194 8.08 11.49 1.37
N GLY A 195 7.52 12.44 2.11
CA GLY A 195 6.22 12.27 2.76
C GLY A 195 5.06 12.45 1.79
N HIS A 196 3.84 12.48 2.32
CA HIS A 196 2.63 12.62 1.49
C HIS A 196 2.61 13.95 0.73
N ILE A 197 2.46 13.89 -0.59
CA ILE A 197 2.24 15.02 -1.49
C ILE A 197 0.73 15.20 -1.72
N ARG A 198 0.03 14.11 -2.04
CA ARG A 198 -1.41 14.12 -2.31
C ARG A 198 -2.07 12.89 -1.70
N GLU A 199 -3.01 13.09 -0.82
CA GLU A 199 -3.90 12.02 -0.39
C GLU A 199 -5.20 12.01 -1.19
N TYR A 200 -5.91 10.90 -1.18
CA TYR A 200 -7.00 10.63 -2.10
C TYR A 200 -8.34 10.52 -1.37
N VAL A 201 -9.41 10.95 -2.03
CA VAL A 201 -10.79 10.66 -1.63
C VAL A 201 -11.38 9.60 -2.56
N ARG A 202 -12.55 9.05 -2.20
CA ARG A 202 -13.21 7.98 -2.96
C ARG A 202 -13.43 8.33 -4.43
N SER A 203 -13.83 9.58 -4.73
CA SER A 203 -14.04 10.05 -6.10
C SER A 203 -12.79 10.04 -6.94
N ASP A 204 -11.62 10.34 -6.35
CA ASP A 204 -10.35 10.33 -7.07
C ASP A 204 -10.00 8.92 -7.55
N LEU A 205 -10.25 7.90 -6.72
CA LEU A 205 -10.00 6.49 -7.08
C LEU A 205 -10.99 5.99 -8.14
N ILE A 206 -12.24 6.45 -8.11
CA ILE A 206 -13.21 6.16 -9.17
C ILE A 206 -12.75 6.78 -10.50
N GLN A 207 -12.29 8.04 -10.47
CA GLN A 207 -11.74 8.70 -11.65
C GLN A 207 -10.47 8.01 -12.16
N LEU A 208 -9.55 7.63 -11.25
CA LEU A 208 -8.33 6.90 -11.61
C LEU A 208 -8.67 5.61 -12.36
N ALA A 209 -9.58 4.79 -11.83
CA ALA A 209 -10.03 3.58 -12.51
C ALA A 209 -10.72 3.89 -13.86
N GLY A 210 -11.51 4.96 -13.92
CA GLY A 210 -12.14 5.43 -15.16
C GLY A 210 -11.13 5.89 -16.22
N PHE A 211 -10.10 6.66 -15.83
CA PHE A 211 -9.03 7.09 -16.74
C PHE A 211 -8.23 5.92 -17.30
N LEU A 212 -8.06 4.88 -16.50
CA LEU A 212 -7.40 3.64 -16.92
C LEU A 212 -8.34 2.65 -17.63
N GLU A 213 -9.63 2.95 -17.73
CA GLU A 213 -10.65 2.02 -18.25
C GLU A 213 -10.60 0.65 -17.55
N LEU A 214 -10.39 0.64 -16.24
CA LEU A 214 -10.42 -0.56 -15.41
C LEU A 214 -11.82 -0.76 -14.81
N GLU A 215 -12.24 -2.02 -14.68
CA GLU A 215 -13.47 -2.38 -14.00
C GLU A 215 -13.25 -2.39 -12.48
N ILE A 216 -13.95 -1.52 -11.75
CA ILE A 216 -13.89 -1.51 -10.28
C ILE A 216 -14.61 -2.75 -9.75
N ILE A 217 -13.85 -3.65 -9.11
CA ILE A 217 -14.37 -4.86 -8.46
C ILE A 217 -14.73 -4.58 -7.00
N GLU A 218 -13.90 -3.76 -6.33
CA GLU A 218 -14.07 -3.42 -4.94
C GLU A 218 -13.47 -2.03 -4.67
N LEU A 219 -14.22 -1.19 -3.95
CA LEU A 219 -13.72 0.10 -3.46
C LEU A 219 -14.39 0.41 -2.13
N HIS A 220 -13.64 0.30 -1.05
CA HIS A 220 -14.15 0.58 0.30
C HIS A 220 -13.09 1.20 1.21
N GLY A 221 -13.55 1.86 2.26
CA GLY A 221 -12.69 2.35 3.32
C GLY A 221 -12.26 1.24 4.28
N CYS A 222 -11.05 1.34 4.80
CA CYS A 222 -10.50 0.43 5.81
C CYS A 222 -9.81 1.19 6.93
N ASP A 223 -9.61 0.51 8.05
CA ASP A 223 -9.09 1.11 9.29
C ASP A 223 -7.63 0.65 9.53
N HIS A 224 -6.70 1.14 8.71
CA HIS A 224 -5.28 0.79 8.78
C HIS A 224 -4.63 1.34 10.06
N MET A 225 -5.04 2.53 10.51
CA MET A 225 -4.44 3.26 11.61
C MET A 225 -5.16 3.09 12.95
N LEU A 226 -6.07 2.13 13.06
CA LEU A 226 -6.85 1.90 14.29
C LEU A 226 -5.95 1.66 15.51
N GLY A 227 -4.81 1.01 15.32
CA GLY A 227 -3.82 0.73 16.37
C GLY A 227 -3.20 1.98 16.99
N VAL A 228 -3.12 3.08 16.25
CA VAL A 228 -2.55 4.36 16.68
C VAL A 228 -3.50 5.12 17.61
N LEU A 229 -4.81 4.86 17.53
CA LEU A 229 -5.78 5.52 18.39
C LEU A 229 -5.65 5.05 19.84
N PRO A 230 -5.79 5.95 20.83
CA PRO A 230 -5.95 5.59 22.22
C PRO A 230 -7.07 4.56 22.39
N LYS A 231 -6.87 3.57 23.27
CA LYS A 231 -7.81 2.44 23.39
C LYS A 231 -9.26 2.87 23.62
N PHE A 232 -9.47 3.93 24.41
CA PHE A 232 -10.81 4.44 24.73
C PHE A 232 -11.51 5.10 23.54
N LEU A 233 -10.77 5.58 22.53
CA LEU A 233 -11.32 6.18 21.31
C LEU A 233 -11.61 5.15 20.20
N ARG A 234 -11.09 3.93 20.29
CA ARG A 234 -11.25 2.91 19.23
C ARG A 234 -12.71 2.50 19.02
N THR A 235 -13.44 2.25 20.10
CA THR A 235 -14.85 1.85 19.99
C THR A 235 -15.73 2.98 19.43
N PRO A 236 -15.69 4.22 19.95
CA PRO A 236 -16.39 5.35 19.32
C PRO A 236 -16.01 5.55 17.85
N TYR A 237 -14.74 5.48 17.51
CA TYR A 237 -14.24 5.56 16.14
C TYR A 237 -14.89 4.49 15.24
N LEU A 238 -14.89 3.22 15.65
CA LEU A 238 -15.47 2.12 14.89
C LEU A 238 -16.99 2.27 14.71
N ILE A 239 -17.70 2.80 15.70
CA ILE A 239 -19.15 3.06 15.58
C ILE A 239 -19.37 4.13 14.51
N VAL A 240 -18.65 5.25 14.57
CA VAL A 240 -18.80 6.34 13.62
C VAL A 240 -18.40 5.90 12.20
N THR A 241 -17.27 5.21 12.04
CA THR A 241 -16.80 4.77 10.71
C THR A 241 -17.61 3.61 10.14
N LYS A 242 -18.37 2.87 10.97
CA LYS A 242 -19.36 1.90 10.52
C LYS A 242 -20.62 2.59 9.93
N LEU A 243 -21.05 3.70 10.54
CA LEU A 243 -22.17 4.50 10.07
C LEU A 243 -21.79 5.37 8.86
N LEU A 244 -20.56 5.87 8.85
CA LEU A 244 -20.00 6.74 7.83
C LEU A 244 -18.74 6.10 7.20
N PRO A 245 -18.89 5.08 6.34
CA PRO A 245 -17.75 4.28 5.83
C PRO A 245 -16.72 5.11 5.06
N ASN A 246 -17.11 6.24 4.48
CA ASN A 246 -16.21 7.16 3.80
C ASN A 246 -15.32 7.99 4.76
N TRP A 247 -15.48 7.82 6.08
CA TRP A 247 -14.67 8.49 7.11
C TRP A 247 -13.57 7.61 7.68
N LYS A 248 -13.43 6.39 7.18
CA LYS A 248 -12.31 5.50 7.49
C LYS A 248 -10.99 6.10 7.06
N ASP A 249 -9.89 5.61 7.62
CA ASP A 249 -8.58 6.25 7.49
C ASP A 249 -7.86 5.96 6.17
N SER A 250 -8.19 4.88 5.47
CA SER A 250 -7.58 4.50 4.20
C SER A 250 -8.59 3.92 3.23
N TRP A 251 -8.25 3.87 1.95
CA TRP A 251 -9.02 3.24 0.90
C TRP A 251 -8.33 1.98 0.39
N ILE A 252 -9.11 0.98 0.01
CA ILE A 252 -8.70 -0.14 -0.83
C ILE A 252 -9.50 -0.09 -2.11
N LEU A 253 -8.82 -0.04 -3.25
CA LEU A 253 -9.34 -0.21 -4.60
C LEU A 253 -8.83 -1.53 -5.15
N VAL A 254 -9.72 -2.38 -5.64
CA VAL A 254 -9.39 -3.53 -6.49
C VAL A 254 -10.09 -3.33 -7.82
N ALA A 255 -9.31 -3.27 -8.90
CA ALA A 255 -9.82 -3.06 -10.24
C ALA A 255 -9.29 -4.12 -11.21
N ARG A 256 -10.12 -4.54 -12.16
CA ARG A 256 -9.79 -5.58 -13.15
C ARG A 256 -9.35 -4.94 -14.47
N LYS A 257 -8.25 -5.46 -15.04
CA LYS A 257 -7.81 -5.14 -16.40
C LYS A 257 -8.70 -5.90 -17.41
N PRO A 258 -9.49 -5.20 -18.24
CA PRO A 258 -10.34 -5.85 -19.22
C PRO A 258 -9.53 -6.43 -20.38
N PRO A 259 -10.10 -7.38 -21.15
CA PRO A 259 -9.49 -7.86 -22.39
C PRO A 259 -9.27 -6.72 -23.39
N GLY A 260 -8.15 -6.75 -24.10
CA GLY A 260 -7.81 -5.72 -25.10
C GLY A 260 -7.42 -4.37 -24.55
N TRP A 261 -7.21 -4.25 -23.25
CA TRP A 261 -6.77 -3.01 -22.60
C TRP A 261 -5.47 -2.47 -23.22
N LYS A 262 -5.41 -1.16 -23.37
CA LYS A 262 -4.21 -0.44 -23.85
C LYS A 262 -3.87 0.70 -22.89
N PRO A 263 -2.59 1.08 -22.76
CA PRO A 263 -2.17 2.21 -21.93
C PRO A 263 -2.91 3.50 -22.25
N LYS A 264 -3.31 4.25 -21.22
CA LYS A 264 -4.07 5.50 -21.30
C LYS A 264 -3.17 6.68 -20.90
N ARG A 265 -2.22 7.00 -21.77
CA ARG A 265 -1.20 8.01 -21.48
C ARG A 265 -1.53 9.41 -22.02
N ILE A 266 -2.48 9.52 -22.93
CA ILE A 266 -2.90 10.77 -23.57
C ILE A 266 -4.29 11.15 -23.04
N ASP A 267 -4.43 12.42 -22.63
CA ASP A 267 -5.72 12.97 -22.21
C ASP A 267 -6.65 13.06 -23.45
N PRO A 268 -7.76 12.32 -23.48
CA PRO A 268 -8.67 12.34 -24.63
C PRO A 268 -9.33 13.69 -24.87
N LEU A 269 -9.30 14.61 -23.90
CA LEU A 269 -9.85 15.97 -24.04
C LEU A 269 -8.84 16.95 -24.66
N LYS A 270 -7.61 16.52 -24.92
CA LYS A 270 -6.53 17.33 -25.51
C LYS A 270 -6.14 16.91 -26.92
N ILE A 271 -6.96 16.08 -27.57
CA ILE A 271 -6.79 15.68 -28.96
C ILE A 271 -7.69 16.51 -29.84
#